data_43186f10168ee2ea51691f69b767da94
#
_entry.id   43186f10168ee2ea51691f69b767da94
#
_cell.length_a   1.000
_cell.length_b   1.000
_cell.length_c   1.000
_cell.angle_alpha   90.00
_cell.angle_beta   90.00
_cell.angle_gamma   90.00
#
_symmetry.space_group_name_H-M   'P 1'
#
loop_
_entity.id
_entity.type
_entity.pdbx_description
1 polymer ?
#
loop_
_entity_poly.entity_id
_entity_poly.type
_entity_poly.pdbx_seq_one_letter_code
_entity_poly.pdbx_strand_id
1 'polypeptide(L)'
;MLLQLFSVLLLISTTIGRPNFLFIIVDDLRPALGCYGDKNAYTPNIDSLAEKSTVFTHAFAQQSLCAPSRNSMLTSRRPDTLRLYDFYSYWRKDVGNFTTLPQHLKNNGYTTMSIGKVFHPGISSNGSDDSPFSWTEKPFHPFTDRYKDAPVCQNSKNKSARNLVCPVQLSMIPNNTLPDMETLNAASSFLQLHSQKINPFFLAVGFQKPHIPLKYPEEFLIYHPLDKFSIPDNYQWSINVSSVAYNPWTDLRIREDVNALNLKFPWQKIPFNFAIDIIQSYYAAVTYIDHQIGKLLDELRKYNLEENTVIILTSDHEYIPGWSLGEHSEWAKYSNFEVALKVPLLISIPTLSNIKDCGVDFKKINESEGKIESVRKKNCNQINELVELVDIFPTIAELANTPIKTCIDSDDEESNLCTEGYSMLPLIEASKTCEKLNWKKAVFSQYPRPGLEPSFKPNSDKPRLKEINIMGYTVRTKRFRYTAWISFSSNNFKPIWKKIVAEELYDHTTDPKETVNQVKFSKFHKIKKKLKKILLAGWRQALP
;
A
#
# COMPACT_ATOMS: atom_id res chain seq x y z
N MET A 1 -16.79 58.61 37.42
CA MET A 1 -16.18 58.73 36.12
C MET A 1 -15.31 57.47 35.93
N LEU A 2 -15.94 56.40 35.43
CA LEU A 2 -15.28 55.11 35.22
C LEU A 2 -14.63 55.12 33.84
N LEU A 3 -13.29 54.98 33.79
CA LEU A 3 -12.57 54.65 32.56
C LEU A 3 -12.71 53.14 32.29
N GLN A 4 -13.40 52.79 31.21
CA GLN A 4 -13.38 51.47 30.62
C GLN A 4 -12.12 51.32 29.79
N LEU A 5 -11.19 50.49 30.25
CA LEU A 5 -10.07 49.98 29.45
C LEU A 5 -10.60 48.88 28.50
N PHE A 6 -10.71 49.21 27.21
CA PHE A 6 -10.89 48.24 26.15
C PHE A 6 -9.55 47.55 25.87
N SER A 7 -9.37 46.35 26.38
CA SER A 7 -8.28 45.45 25.94
C SER A 7 -8.63 44.92 24.58
N VAL A 8 -8.01 45.48 23.53
CA VAL A 8 -8.02 44.91 22.19
C VAL A 8 -7.08 43.71 22.22
N LEU A 9 -7.64 42.51 22.39
CA LEU A 9 -6.92 41.26 22.07
C LEU A 9 -6.75 41.23 20.54
N LEU A 10 -5.56 41.61 20.05
CA LEU A 10 -5.12 41.26 18.71
C LEU A 10 -4.97 39.74 18.68
N LEU A 11 -5.98 39.04 18.20
CA LEU A 11 -5.85 37.69 17.67
C LEU A 11 -4.94 37.78 16.44
N ILE A 12 -3.64 37.55 16.63
CA ILE A 12 -2.73 37.24 15.55
C ILE A 12 -3.15 35.84 15.07
N SER A 13 -4.14 35.82 14.19
CA SER A 13 -4.39 34.68 13.34
C SER A 13 -3.14 34.57 12.45
N THR A 14 -2.17 33.75 12.87
CA THR A 14 -1.17 33.24 11.94
C THR A 14 -1.98 32.47 10.91
N THR A 15 -2.21 33.07 9.75
CA THR A 15 -2.66 32.35 8.56
C THR A 15 -1.54 31.37 8.22
N ILE A 16 -1.62 30.18 8.83
CA ILE A 16 -0.82 29.05 8.37
C ILE A 16 -1.28 28.84 6.93
N GLY A 17 -0.41 29.17 5.98
CA GLY A 17 -0.68 28.98 4.56
C GLY A 17 -1.03 27.50 4.35
N ARG A 18 -1.90 27.22 3.37
CA ARG A 18 -2.28 25.85 3.01
C ARG A 18 -1.01 25.03 2.75
N PRO A 19 -0.83 23.83 3.38
CA PRO A 19 0.38 23.05 3.22
C PRO A 19 0.52 22.50 1.81
N ASN A 20 1.74 22.29 1.38
CA ASN A 20 2.04 21.41 0.24
C ASN A 20 1.83 19.95 0.65
N PHE A 21 1.63 19.08 -0.35
CA PHE A 21 1.56 17.64 -0.15
C PHE A 21 2.58 16.95 -1.05
N LEU A 22 3.40 16.09 -0.45
CA LEU A 22 4.24 15.12 -1.14
C LEU A 22 3.68 13.72 -0.86
N PHE A 23 3.07 13.11 -1.88
CA PHE A 23 2.47 11.78 -1.78
C PHE A 23 3.35 10.75 -2.47
N ILE A 24 4.06 9.95 -1.68
CA ILE A 24 5.00 8.93 -2.15
C ILE A 24 4.28 7.58 -2.16
N ILE A 25 4.18 6.96 -3.33
CA ILE A 25 3.56 5.66 -3.54
C ILE A 25 4.63 4.70 -4.05
N VAL A 26 4.88 3.62 -3.32
CA VAL A 26 5.89 2.61 -3.69
C VAL A 26 5.18 1.34 -4.13
N ASP A 27 5.46 0.88 -5.35
CA ASP A 27 4.78 -0.27 -5.96
C ASP A 27 5.30 -1.58 -5.37
N ASP A 28 4.39 -2.42 -4.85
CA ASP A 28 4.75 -3.70 -4.22
C ASP A 28 5.65 -3.57 -2.97
N LEU A 29 5.63 -2.46 -2.22
CA LEU A 29 6.39 -2.30 -0.98
C LEU A 29 5.66 -2.93 0.21
N ARG A 30 6.29 -3.92 0.83
CA ARG A 30 5.83 -4.50 2.11
C ARG A 30 6.33 -3.65 3.30
N PRO A 31 5.75 -3.77 4.54
CA PRO A 31 6.38 -3.25 5.74
C PRO A 31 7.71 -3.95 6.08
N ALA A 32 8.49 -4.33 5.04
CA ALA A 32 9.88 -4.73 5.11
C ALA A 32 10.75 -3.50 5.36
N LEU A 33 10.45 -2.81 6.44
CA LEU A 33 11.05 -1.54 6.85
C LEU A 33 11.49 -1.64 8.32
N GLY A 34 12.59 -1.00 8.67
CA GLY A 34 13.09 -0.98 10.05
C GLY A 34 12.07 -0.40 11.02
N CYS A 35 11.37 0.67 10.64
CA CYS A 35 10.32 1.31 11.45
C CYS A 35 9.08 0.42 11.71
N TYR A 36 8.91 -0.67 10.97
CA TYR A 36 7.92 -1.72 11.22
C TYR A 36 8.49 -2.93 11.97
N GLY A 37 9.78 -2.88 12.36
CA GLY A 37 10.45 -3.92 13.13
C GLY A 37 10.99 -5.09 12.30
N ASP A 38 11.09 -4.94 10.98
CA ASP A 38 11.70 -5.96 10.12
C ASP A 38 13.23 -5.92 10.24
N LYS A 39 13.81 -6.99 10.82
CA LYS A 39 15.26 -7.10 11.06
C LYS A 39 16.08 -7.33 9.78
N ASN A 40 15.45 -7.78 8.71
CA ASN A 40 16.08 -8.00 7.41
C ASN A 40 16.16 -6.71 6.58
N ALA A 41 15.33 -5.72 6.89
CA ALA A 41 15.32 -4.45 6.20
C ALA A 41 16.57 -3.61 6.49
N TYR A 42 16.98 -2.81 5.52
CA TYR A 42 17.93 -1.73 5.66
C TYR A 42 17.34 -0.49 4.99
N THR A 43 16.63 0.33 5.76
CA THR A 43 15.79 1.44 5.26
C THR A 43 16.00 2.72 6.07
N PRO A 44 17.27 3.21 6.21
CA PRO A 44 17.59 4.31 7.12
C PRO A 44 16.85 5.61 6.81
N ASN A 45 16.54 5.88 5.54
CA ASN A 45 15.88 7.12 5.13
C ASN A 45 14.38 7.11 5.47
N ILE A 46 13.69 6.00 5.19
CA ILE A 46 12.27 5.81 5.55
C ILE A 46 12.14 5.71 7.08
N ASP A 47 13.09 5.06 7.76
CA ASP A 47 13.08 4.96 9.23
C ASP A 47 13.26 6.35 9.87
N SER A 48 14.13 7.19 9.32
CA SER A 48 14.28 8.59 9.75
C SER A 48 13.03 9.43 9.49
N LEU A 49 12.34 9.22 8.34
CA LEU A 49 11.03 9.85 8.10
C LEU A 49 9.99 9.38 9.12
N ALA A 50 10.00 8.10 9.48
CA ALA A 50 9.05 7.52 10.43
C ALA A 50 9.19 8.13 11.84
N GLU A 51 10.39 8.52 12.25
CA GLU A 51 10.63 9.20 13.52
C GLU A 51 9.85 10.53 13.66
N LYS A 52 9.61 11.20 12.51
CA LYS A 52 8.86 12.46 12.42
C LYS A 52 7.41 12.25 11.96
N SER A 53 6.97 11.00 11.79
CA SER A 53 5.68 10.66 11.20
C SER A 53 4.77 9.93 12.19
N THR A 54 3.48 9.99 11.96
CA THR A 54 2.54 9.00 12.48
C THR A 54 2.65 7.74 11.64
N VAL A 55 2.95 6.60 12.28
CA VAL A 55 3.11 5.29 11.65
C VAL A 55 1.87 4.45 11.93
N PHE A 56 1.12 4.08 10.89
CA PHE A 56 -0.04 3.21 11.01
C PHE A 56 0.37 1.76 10.84
N THR A 57 0.25 0.97 11.91
CA THR A 57 0.68 -0.43 11.89
C THR A 57 -0.34 -1.39 11.26
N HIS A 58 -1.58 -0.92 11.02
CA HIS A 58 -2.69 -1.71 10.48
C HIS A 58 -3.47 -0.94 9.40
N ALA A 59 -2.77 -0.59 8.31
CA ALA A 59 -3.37 -0.01 7.12
C ALA A 59 -3.61 -1.10 6.06
N PHE A 60 -4.74 -1.05 5.33
CA PHE A 60 -5.16 -2.11 4.42
C PHE A 60 -5.60 -1.57 3.05
N ALA A 61 -5.20 -2.29 1.99
CA ALA A 61 -5.70 -2.08 0.64
C ALA A 61 -7.07 -2.75 0.42
N GLN A 62 -7.85 -2.24 -0.51
CA GLN A 62 -9.16 -2.77 -0.85
C GLN A 62 -9.09 -4.01 -1.76
N GLN A 63 -8.00 -4.11 -2.53
CA GLN A 63 -7.71 -5.27 -3.38
C GLN A 63 -6.20 -5.36 -3.61
N SER A 64 -5.62 -6.54 -3.53
CA SER A 64 -4.18 -6.78 -3.77
C SER A 64 -3.84 -6.80 -5.27
N LEU A 65 -4.18 -5.73 -5.99
CA LEU A 65 -3.93 -5.52 -7.41
C LEU A 65 -3.78 -4.02 -7.72
N CYS A 66 -2.73 -3.63 -8.45
CA CYS A 66 -2.33 -2.24 -8.63
C CYS A 66 -3.47 -1.32 -9.12
N ALA A 67 -4.17 -1.65 -10.23
CA ALA A 67 -5.17 -0.74 -10.77
C ALA A 67 -6.39 -0.56 -9.84
N PRO A 68 -7.04 -1.62 -9.32
CA PRO A 68 -8.13 -1.46 -8.36
C PRO A 68 -7.72 -0.72 -7.09
N SER A 69 -6.56 -1.06 -6.51
CA SER A 69 -6.12 -0.42 -5.28
C SER A 69 -5.78 1.07 -5.47
N ARG A 70 -4.98 1.42 -6.51
CA ARG A 70 -4.61 2.81 -6.79
C ARG A 70 -5.83 3.67 -7.11
N ASN A 71 -6.76 3.16 -7.92
CA ASN A 71 -8.00 3.87 -8.19
C ASN A 71 -8.87 4.00 -6.94
N SER A 72 -8.97 2.97 -6.10
CA SER A 72 -9.68 3.06 -4.81
C SER A 72 -9.08 4.11 -3.88
N MET A 73 -7.76 4.13 -3.74
CA MET A 73 -7.04 5.11 -2.93
C MET A 73 -7.23 6.54 -3.44
N LEU A 74 -7.11 6.75 -4.75
CA LEU A 74 -7.18 8.09 -5.36
C LEU A 74 -8.61 8.63 -5.53
N THR A 75 -9.63 7.77 -5.54
CA THR A 75 -11.05 8.17 -5.60
C THR A 75 -11.75 8.06 -4.26
N SER A 76 -11.15 7.40 -3.27
CA SER A 76 -11.81 6.94 -2.05
C SER A 76 -13.10 6.17 -2.33
N ARG A 77 -13.09 5.35 -3.40
CA ARG A 77 -14.18 4.45 -3.79
C ARG A 77 -13.67 3.02 -3.83
N ARG A 78 -14.46 2.08 -3.36
CA ARG A 78 -14.09 0.65 -3.32
C ARG A 78 -14.19 0.02 -4.71
N PRO A 79 -13.52 -1.12 -4.96
CA PRO A 79 -13.55 -1.77 -6.27
C PRO A 79 -14.96 -2.09 -6.78
N ASP A 80 -15.91 -2.46 -5.91
CA ASP A 80 -17.30 -2.72 -6.29
C ASP A 80 -18.01 -1.44 -6.78
N THR A 81 -17.75 -0.30 -6.15
CA THR A 81 -18.27 1.00 -6.57
C THR A 81 -17.67 1.44 -7.90
N LEU A 82 -16.36 1.23 -8.08
CA LEU A 82 -15.65 1.53 -9.33
C LEU A 82 -15.91 0.52 -10.44
N ARG A 83 -16.46 -0.67 -10.11
CA ARG A 83 -16.53 -1.84 -10.99
C ARG A 83 -15.18 -2.16 -11.65
N LEU A 84 -14.10 -1.90 -10.92
CA LEU A 84 -12.73 -2.09 -11.37
C LEU A 84 -12.07 -3.18 -10.55
N TYR A 85 -11.90 -4.37 -11.15
CA TYR A 85 -11.34 -5.57 -10.52
C TYR A 85 -10.08 -6.07 -11.22
N ASP A 86 -9.78 -5.52 -12.40
CA ASP A 86 -8.67 -5.86 -13.28
C ASP A 86 -7.92 -4.61 -13.77
N PHE A 87 -7.35 -4.63 -14.97
CA PHE A 87 -6.63 -3.51 -15.59
C PHE A 87 -7.35 -2.88 -16.79
N TYR A 88 -8.56 -3.37 -17.14
CA TYR A 88 -9.13 -3.20 -18.48
C TYR A 88 -10.45 -2.41 -18.50
N SER A 89 -10.85 -1.83 -17.37
CA SER A 89 -11.99 -0.91 -17.29
C SER A 89 -11.57 0.45 -16.75
N TYR A 90 -12.26 1.50 -17.15
CA TYR A 90 -12.05 2.85 -16.68
C TYR A 90 -13.36 3.41 -16.12
N TRP A 91 -13.42 3.57 -14.83
CA TRP A 91 -14.64 3.88 -14.09
C TRP A 91 -15.33 5.18 -14.53
N ARG A 92 -14.59 6.22 -14.99
CA ARG A 92 -15.24 7.43 -15.50
C ARG A 92 -16.08 7.16 -16.74
N LYS A 93 -15.69 6.20 -17.57
CA LYS A 93 -16.39 5.81 -18.78
C LYS A 93 -17.48 4.79 -18.48
N ASP A 94 -17.21 3.85 -17.59
CA ASP A 94 -18.01 2.63 -17.44
C ASP A 94 -19.01 2.72 -16.28
N VAL A 95 -18.83 3.66 -15.31
CA VAL A 95 -19.62 3.72 -14.08
C VAL A 95 -20.11 5.12 -13.75
N GLY A 96 -19.21 6.09 -13.54
CA GLY A 96 -19.56 7.43 -13.12
C GLY A 96 -18.35 8.36 -13.01
N ASN A 97 -18.61 9.66 -12.96
CA ASN A 97 -17.56 10.67 -12.98
C ASN A 97 -17.09 11.06 -11.57
N PHE A 98 -16.60 10.07 -10.79
CA PHE A 98 -16.12 10.32 -9.43
C PHE A 98 -14.92 11.25 -9.41
N THR A 99 -14.92 12.18 -8.46
CA THR A 99 -13.79 13.11 -8.25
C THR A 99 -12.62 12.39 -7.60
N THR A 100 -11.42 12.55 -8.17
CA THR A 100 -10.20 12.01 -7.58
C THR A 100 -9.61 12.97 -6.55
N LEU A 101 -8.75 12.48 -5.64
CA LEU A 101 -7.98 13.29 -4.71
C LEU A 101 -7.21 14.42 -5.42
N PRO A 102 -6.39 14.17 -6.46
CA PRO A 102 -5.71 15.26 -7.15
C PRO A 102 -6.69 16.20 -7.87
N GLN A 103 -7.79 15.70 -8.44
CA GLN A 103 -8.84 16.55 -9.02
C GLN A 103 -9.47 17.48 -7.98
N HIS A 104 -9.78 16.96 -6.80
CA HIS A 104 -10.33 17.76 -5.71
C HIS A 104 -9.38 18.87 -5.30
N LEU A 105 -8.12 18.56 -5.09
CA LEU A 105 -7.10 19.57 -4.74
C LEU A 105 -6.88 20.58 -5.87
N LYS A 106 -6.84 20.15 -7.13
CA LYS A 106 -6.78 21.02 -8.31
C LYS A 106 -7.94 22.02 -8.33
N ASN A 107 -9.17 21.52 -8.12
CA ASN A 107 -10.36 22.36 -8.08
C ASN A 107 -10.35 23.36 -6.90
N ASN A 108 -9.53 23.09 -5.89
CA ASN A 108 -9.32 23.94 -4.73
C ASN A 108 -8.01 24.75 -4.80
N GLY A 109 -7.45 24.96 -5.99
CA GLY A 109 -6.33 25.87 -6.25
C GLY A 109 -4.94 25.32 -5.97
N TYR A 110 -4.77 24.00 -5.85
CA TYR A 110 -3.46 23.36 -5.82
C TYR A 110 -2.91 23.15 -7.22
N THR A 111 -1.60 23.28 -7.38
CA THR A 111 -0.91 22.74 -8.55
C THR A 111 -0.73 21.25 -8.34
N THR A 112 -1.29 20.40 -9.21
CA THR A 112 -1.25 18.93 -9.06
C THR A 112 -0.39 18.28 -10.13
N MET A 113 0.51 17.36 -9.73
CA MET A 113 1.45 16.67 -10.63
C MET A 113 1.58 15.20 -10.27
N SER A 114 1.58 14.35 -11.32
CA SER A 114 1.89 12.91 -11.25
C SER A 114 3.27 12.65 -11.85
N ILE A 115 4.13 11.98 -11.09
CA ILE A 115 5.47 11.56 -11.55
C ILE A 115 5.66 10.07 -11.28
N GLY A 116 5.97 9.29 -12.32
CA GLY A 116 6.13 7.85 -12.22
C GLY A 116 4.80 7.09 -12.15
N LYS A 117 4.73 6.02 -11.37
CA LYS A 117 3.55 5.14 -11.30
C LYS A 117 2.60 5.56 -10.17
N VAL A 118 1.74 6.56 -10.41
CA VAL A 118 0.69 7.02 -9.46
C VAL A 118 -0.62 6.30 -9.72
N PHE A 119 -1.28 6.53 -10.84
CA PHE A 119 -2.26 5.60 -11.39
C PHE A 119 -1.55 4.37 -11.99
N HIS A 120 -2.31 3.30 -12.25
CA HIS A 120 -1.78 2.23 -13.09
C HIS A 120 -1.84 2.67 -14.56
N PRO A 121 -0.71 2.69 -15.29
CA PRO A 121 -0.70 3.11 -16.68
C PRO A 121 -1.55 2.17 -17.55
N GLY A 122 -2.23 2.72 -18.54
CA GLY A 122 -3.06 1.98 -19.48
C GLY A 122 -4.56 2.26 -19.34
N ILE A 123 -5.41 1.29 -19.66
CA ILE A 123 -6.86 1.48 -19.78
C ILE A 123 -7.50 1.96 -18.49
N SER A 124 -7.07 1.46 -17.33
CA SER A 124 -7.66 1.79 -16.02
C SER A 124 -7.47 3.24 -15.57
N SER A 125 -6.69 4.02 -16.31
CA SER A 125 -6.51 5.48 -16.14
C SER A 125 -6.61 6.22 -17.47
N ASN A 126 -7.35 5.67 -18.45
CA ASN A 126 -7.56 6.21 -19.80
C ASN A 126 -6.27 6.39 -20.61
N GLY A 127 -5.17 5.70 -20.27
CA GLY A 127 -3.86 5.84 -20.90
C GLY A 127 -3.17 7.19 -20.68
N SER A 128 -3.70 8.02 -19.78
CA SER A 128 -3.26 9.40 -19.55
C SER A 128 -3.16 9.77 -18.07
N ASP A 129 -3.14 8.79 -17.16
CA ASP A 129 -3.22 9.01 -15.71
C ASP A 129 -4.40 9.88 -15.29
N ASP A 130 -5.58 9.64 -15.88
CA ASP A 130 -6.79 10.42 -15.63
C ASP A 130 -6.69 11.91 -16.02
N SER A 131 -5.77 12.28 -16.94
CA SER A 131 -5.75 13.62 -17.52
C SER A 131 -6.93 13.82 -18.49
N PRO A 132 -7.49 15.05 -18.59
CA PRO A 132 -7.05 16.28 -17.92
C PRO A 132 -7.70 16.52 -16.54
N PHE A 133 -8.44 15.55 -16.00
CA PHE A 133 -9.23 15.76 -14.79
C PHE A 133 -8.36 15.94 -13.54
N SER A 134 -7.50 14.99 -13.28
CA SER A 134 -6.74 14.90 -12.02
C SER A 134 -5.57 15.89 -11.93
N TRP A 135 -4.95 16.26 -13.03
CA TRP A 135 -3.64 16.93 -13.00
C TRP A 135 -3.69 18.33 -13.62
N THR A 136 -2.94 19.26 -13.01
CA THR A 136 -2.68 20.60 -13.55
C THR A 136 -1.54 20.54 -14.56
N GLU A 137 -0.47 19.85 -14.19
CA GLU A 137 0.70 19.63 -15.02
C GLU A 137 0.57 18.29 -15.76
N LYS A 138 1.25 18.16 -16.91
CA LYS A 138 1.24 16.89 -17.66
C LYS A 138 1.95 15.78 -16.87
N PRO A 139 1.30 14.62 -16.62
CA PRO A 139 1.95 13.50 -15.95
C PRO A 139 3.27 13.09 -16.61
N PHE A 140 4.27 12.79 -15.79
CA PHE A 140 5.57 12.32 -16.24
C PHE A 140 5.68 10.80 -16.07
N HIS A 141 6.09 10.11 -17.13
CA HIS A 141 6.45 8.70 -17.09
C HIS A 141 7.90 8.50 -17.50
N PRO A 142 8.67 7.69 -16.74
CA PRO A 142 10.06 7.39 -17.09
C PRO A 142 10.18 6.79 -18.48
N PHE A 143 11.10 7.31 -19.28
CA PHE A 143 11.34 6.79 -20.63
C PHE A 143 11.82 5.34 -20.60
N THR A 144 12.63 4.96 -19.60
CA THR A 144 13.20 3.62 -19.48
C THR A 144 12.20 2.56 -19.01
N ASP A 145 10.97 2.94 -18.65
CA ASP A 145 9.91 1.99 -18.32
C ASP A 145 9.60 1.02 -19.48
N ARG A 146 9.77 1.46 -20.71
CA ARG A 146 9.69 0.60 -21.92
C ARG A 146 10.67 -0.57 -21.93
N TYR A 147 11.75 -0.49 -21.16
CA TYR A 147 12.77 -1.52 -21.05
C TYR A 147 12.56 -2.44 -19.85
N LYS A 148 11.37 -2.42 -19.24
CA LYS A 148 11.04 -3.27 -18.10
C LYS A 148 11.40 -4.73 -18.34
N ASP A 149 11.04 -5.26 -19.52
CA ASP A 149 11.27 -6.66 -19.90
C ASP A 149 12.47 -6.84 -20.85
N ALA A 150 13.38 -5.86 -20.94
CA ALA A 150 14.61 -6.02 -21.68
C ALA A 150 15.49 -7.12 -21.07
N PRO A 151 16.12 -7.98 -21.88
CA PRO A 151 16.96 -9.08 -21.42
C PRO A 151 18.34 -8.57 -20.98
N VAL A 152 18.39 -7.86 -19.85
CA VAL A 152 19.61 -7.26 -19.27
C VAL A 152 20.11 -7.99 -18.04
N CYS A 153 19.34 -8.94 -17.50
CA CYS A 153 19.76 -9.78 -16.40
C CYS A 153 20.72 -10.86 -16.90
N GLN A 154 21.63 -11.32 -16.06
CA GLN A 154 22.53 -12.43 -16.40
C GLN A 154 21.97 -13.76 -15.89
N ASN A 155 22.02 -14.80 -16.72
CA ASN A 155 21.74 -16.17 -16.29
C ASN A 155 23.03 -16.88 -15.85
N SER A 156 22.92 -18.11 -15.37
CA SER A 156 24.05 -18.95 -14.91
C SER A 156 25.14 -19.20 -15.98
N LYS A 157 24.86 -18.90 -17.23
CA LYS A 157 25.79 -19.02 -18.38
C LYS A 157 26.30 -17.65 -18.85
N ASN A 158 26.16 -16.60 -18.05
CA ASN A 158 26.48 -15.21 -18.38
C ASN A 158 25.82 -14.70 -19.68
N LYS A 159 24.65 -15.25 -20.05
CA LYS A 159 23.86 -14.77 -21.17
C LYS A 159 22.76 -13.85 -20.68
N SER A 160 22.43 -12.85 -21.50
CA SER A 160 21.31 -11.96 -21.25
C SER A 160 19.98 -12.72 -21.13
N ALA A 161 19.19 -12.39 -20.11
CA ALA A 161 17.94 -13.08 -19.79
C ALA A 161 16.89 -12.11 -19.22
N ARG A 162 15.62 -12.55 -19.20
CA ARG A 162 14.48 -11.84 -18.58
C ARG A 162 14.14 -12.50 -17.25
N ASN A 163 15.04 -12.40 -16.30
CA ASN A 163 14.92 -13.02 -15.00
C ASN A 163 13.98 -12.26 -14.06
N LEU A 164 13.49 -12.97 -13.04
CA LEU A 164 12.87 -12.38 -11.87
C LEU A 164 13.92 -11.67 -11.02
N VAL A 165 14.99 -12.37 -10.67
CA VAL A 165 16.16 -11.88 -9.91
C VAL A 165 17.10 -11.19 -10.91
N CYS A 166 17.27 -9.87 -10.81
CA CYS A 166 17.93 -9.09 -11.83
C CYS A 166 18.74 -7.90 -11.27
N PRO A 167 19.74 -8.14 -10.42
CA PRO A 167 20.71 -7.08 -10.10
C PRO A 167 21.44 -6.66 -11.38
N VAL A 168 21.64 -5.36 -11.57
CA VAL A 168 22.23 -4.80 -12.82
C VAL A 168 23.34 -3.80 -12.53
N GLN A 169 24.32 -3.78 -13.41
CA GLN A 169 25.27 -2.66 -13.54
C GLN A 169 24.63 -1.58 -14.41
N LEU A 170 24.57 -0.34 -13.95
CA LEU A 170 23.94 0.76 -14.67
C LEU A 170 24.54 0.96 -16.06
N SER A 171 25.85 0.76 -16.21
CA SER A 171 26.56 0.84 -17.49
C SER A 171 26.13 -0.19 -18.54
N MET A 172 25.45 -1.27 -18.10
CA MET A 172 25.04 -2.38 -18.94
C MET A 172 23.56 -2.33 -19.37
N ILE A 173 22.82 -1.33 -18.89
CA ILE A 173 21.40 -1.18 -19.19
C ILE A 173 21.16 0.01 -20.15
N PRO A 174 20.04 -0.01 -20.92
CA PRO A 174 19.71 1.10 -21.82
C PRO A 174 19.69 2.44 -21.07
N ASN A 175 20.31 3.46 -21.68
CA ASN A 175 20.44 4.83 -21.15
C ASN A 175 21.15 4.95 -19.79
N ASN A 176 21.82 3.93 -19.31
CA ASN A 176 22.56 3.89 -18.03
C ASN A 176 21.72 4.36 -16.83
N THR A 177 20.42 4.16 -16.86
CA THR A 177 19.49 4.60 -15.81
C THR A 177 18.31 3.64 -15.63
N LEU A 178 17.63 3.76 -14.51
CA LEU A 178 16.42 3.00 -14.15
C LEU A 178 15.21 3.94 -14.03
N PRO A 179 13.99 3.43 -14.22
CA PRO A 179 12.78 4.24 -14.12
C PRO A 179 12.65 5.06 -12.83
N ASP A 180 13.05 4.47 -11.69
CA ASP A 180 12.96 5.15 -10.38
C ASP A 180 13.96 6.30 -10.25
N MET A 181 15.10 6.25 -10.95
CA MET A 181 16.06 7.36 -11.03
C MET A 181 15.52 8.52 -11.88
N GLU A 182 14.85 8.21 -12.99
CA GLU A 182 14.18 9.23 -13.82
C GLU A 182 13.01 9.87 -13.07
N THR A 183 12.24 9.06 -12.30
CA THR A 183 11.18 9.54 -11.42
C THR A 183 11.72 10.53 -10.39
N LEU A 184 12.82 10.21 -9.71
CA LEU A 184 13.48 11.11 -8.77
C LEU A 184 13.91 12.42 -9.45
N ASN A 185 14.58 12.34 -10.61
CA ASN A 185 15.07 13.53 -11.31
C ASN A 185 13.92 14.46 -11.73
N ALA A 186 12.80 13.89 -12.19
CA ALA A 186 11.61 14.66 -12.54
C ALA A 186 10.97 15.32 -11.29
N ALA A 187 10.91 14.60 -10.18
CA ALA A 187 10.40 15.12 -8.91
C ALA A 187 11.30 16.26 -8.36
N SER A 188 12.62 16.11 -8.42
CA SER A 188 13.58 17.15 -8.05
C SER A 188 13.40 18.42 -8.88
N SER A 189 13.21 18.26 -10.20
CA SER A 189 12.96 19.39 -11.12
C SER A 189 11.64 20.10 -10.78
N PHE A 190 10.58 19.34 -10.45
CA PHE A 190 9.31 19.91 -10.02
C PHE A 190 9.47 20.73 -8.72
N LEU A 191 10.13 20.17 -7.69
CA LEU A 191 10.38 20.84 -6.42
C LEU A 191 11.17 22.14 -6.62
N GLN A 192 12.22 22.11 -7.46
CA GLN A 192 13.00 23.30 -7.81
C GLN A 192 12.12 24.40 -8.41
N LEU A 193 11.30 24.05 -9.41
CA LEU A 193 10.43 25.01 -10.11
C LEU A 193 9.32 25.58 -9.22
N HIS A 194 8.88 24.82 -8.20
CA HIS A 194 7.76 25.20 -7.35
C HIS A 194 8.19 25.81 -6.01
N SER A 195 9.49 25.78 -5.68
CA SER A 195 10.03 26.35 -4.42
C SER A 195 9.77 27.84 -4.26
N GLN A 196 9.60 28.57 -5.36
CA GLN A 196 9.35 30.02 -5.37
C GLN A 196 7.90 30.40 -5.71
N LYS A 197 7.01 29.40 -5.90
CA LYS A 197 5.61 29.65 -6.22
C LYS A 197 4.78 29.82 -4.95
N ILE A 198 3.82 30.75 -5.00
CA ILE A 198 2.92 31.04 -3.87
C ILE A 198 1.83 29.97 -3.74
N ASN A 199 1.37 29.39 -4.86
CA ASN A 199 0.32 28.38 -4.85
C ASN A 199 0.84 27.06 -4.26
N PRO A 200 0.09 26.45 -3.33
CA PRO A 200 0.46 25.15 -2.80
C PRO A 200 0.41 24.07 -3.88
N PHE A 201 1.21 23.02 -3.72
CA PHE A 201 1.22 21.91 -4.65
C PHE A 201 0.80 20.57 -3.99
N PHE A 202 0.28 19.70 -4.82
CA PHE A 202 0.14 18.27 -4.54
C PHE A 202 1.01 17.50 -5.55
N LEU A 203 2.14 17.03 -5.10
CA LEU A 203 3.08 16.22 -5.87
C LEU A 203 2.91 14.75 -5.49
N ALA A 204 2.41 13.93 -6.43
CA ALA A 204 2.38 12.48 -6.28
C ALA A 204 3.57 11.85 -7.01
N VAL A 205 4.39 11.10 -6.27
CA VAL A 205 5.60 10.42 -6.78
C VAL A 205 5.43 8.92 -6.62
N GLY A 206 5.34 8.20 -7.73
CA GLY A 206 5.15 6.75 -7.77
C GLY A 206 6.43 6.02 -8.17
N PHE A 207 7.10 5.38 -7.21
CA PHE A 207 8.25 4.52 -7.47
C PHE A 207 7.80 3.11 -7.87
N GLN A 208 8.58 2.45 -8.73
CA GLN A 208 8.23 1.14 -9.28
C GLN A 208 8.81 -0.02 -8.48
N LYS A 209 10.06 0.10 -8.00
CA LYS A 209 10.62 -0.99 -7.19
C LYS A 209 10.02 -0.95 -5.78
N PRO A 210 9.88 -2.14 -5.16
CA PRO A 210 10.36 -3.48 -5.54
C PRO A 210 9.45 -4.31 -6.47
N HIS A 211 8.55 -3.72 -7.27
CA HIS A 211 7.76 -4.48 -8.26
C HIS A 211 8.66 -5.27 -9.24
N ILE A 212 8.20 -6.46 -9.63
CA ILE A 212 8.91 -7.36 -10.57
C ILE A 212 9.06 -6.78 -11.99
N PRO A 213 10.12 -7.16 -12.72
CA PRO A 213 11.29 -7.91 -12.26
C PRO A 213 12.07 -7.14 -11.20
N LEU A 214 12.76 -7.84 -10.30
CA LEU A 214 13.58 -7.24 -9.24
C LEU A 214 14.88 -6.70 -9.86
N LYS A 215 14.73 -5.61 -10.64
CA LYS A 215 15.81 -4.94 -11.38
C LYS A 215 16.24 -3.70 -10.61
N TYR A 216 17.42 -3.74 -10.04
CA TYR A 216 18.01 -2.70 -9.19
C TYR A 216 19.53 -2.69 -9.36
N PRO A 217 20.24 -1.60 -9.02
CA PRO A 217 21.69 -1.56 -9.08
C PRO A 217 22.33 -2.59 -8.15
N GLU A 218 23.26 -3.40 -8.65
CA GLU A 218 23.84 -4.55 -7.92
C GLU A 218 24.57 -4.18 -6.65
N GLU A 219 25.07 -2.94 -6.53
CA GLU A 219 25.74 -2.43 -5.33
C GLU A 219 24.88 -2.50 -4.07
N PHE A 220 23.55 -2.53 -4.21
CA PHE A 220 22.65 -2.64 -3.05
C PHE A 220 22.65 -4.04 -2.40
N LEU A 221 23.22 -5.05 -3.05
CA LEU A 221 23.41 -6.38 -2.45
C LEU A 221 24.36 -6.38 -1.24
N ILE A 222 25.26 -5.41 -1.15
CA ILE A 222 26.22 -5.31 -0.02
C ILE A 222 25.51 -5.21 1.34
N TYR A 223 24.31 -4.65 1.40
CA TYR A 223 23.52 -4.51 2.62
C TYR A 223 22.79 -5.80 3.02
N HIS A 224 22.78 -6.79 2.14
CA HIS A 224 21.95 -7.98 2.24
C HIS A 224 22.74 -9.26 1.97
N PRO A 225 23.71 -9.64 2.84
CA PRO A 225 24.42 -10.91 2.69
C PRO A 225 23.44 -12.09 2.77
N LEU A 226 23.65 -13.14 1.97
CA LEU A 226 22.72 -14.30 1.83
C LEU A 226 22.47 -15.03 3.13
N ASP A 227 23.46 -15.15 4.00
CA ASP A 227 23.39 -15.83 5.30
C ASP A 227 22.45 -15.14 6.30
N LYS A 228 22.07 -13.88 6.03
CA LYS A 228 21.07 -13.14 6.81
C LYS A 228 19.65 -13.67 6.60
N PHE A 229 19.38 -14.37 5.49
CA PHE A 229 18.03 -14.75 5.09
C PHE A 229 17.71 -16.22 5.34
N SER A 230 16.46 -16.45 5.69
CA SER A 230 15.85 -17.78 5.79
C SER A 230 14.49 -17.76 5.11
N ILE A 231 14.00 -18.91 4.70
CA ILE A 231 12.61 -19.03 4.25
C ILE A 231 11.64 -18.76 5.41
N PRO A 232 10.45 -18.25 5.15
CA PRO A 232 9.46 -18.00 6.20
C PRO A 232 9.00 -19.31 6.85
N ASP A 233 8.70 -19.28 8.16
CA ASP A 233 8.25 -20.47 8.91
C ASP A 233 6.97 -21.08 8.34
N ASN A 234 6.11 -20.29 7.71
CA ASN A 234 4.89 -20.72 7.04
C ASN A 234 5.07 -20.95 5.53
N TYR A 235 6.24 -21.47 5.13
CA TYR A 235 6.58 -21.82 3.73
C TYR A 235 5.80 -23.05 3.22
N GLN A 236 4.55 -23.18 3.64
CA GLN A 236 3.65 -24.26 3.24
C GLN A 236 2.25 -23.72 3.03
N TRP A 237 1.49 -24.36 2.13
CA TRP A 237 0.08 -24.06 1.98
C TRP A 237 -0.65 -24.24 3.31
N SER A 238 -1.47 -23.28 3.66
CA SER A 238 -2.16 -23.27 4.95
C SER A 238 -3.12 -24.43 5.11
N ILE A 239 -3.17 -24.99 6.30
CA ILE A 239 -3.98 -26.17 6.61
C ILE A 239 -5.48 -25.82 6.51
N ASN A 240 -6.28 -26.69 5.89
CA ASN A 240 -7.72 -26.55 5.70
C ASN A 240 -8.15 -25.35 4.84
N VAL A 241 -7.26 -24.77 4.05
CA VAL A 241 -7.57 -23.70 3.11
C VAL A 241 -7.97 -24.29 1.76
N SER A 242 -9.04 -23.76 1.16
CA SER A 242 -9.49 -24.16 -0.17
C SER A 242 -8.55 -23.65 -1.26
N SER A 243 -8.40 -24.42 -2.34
CA SER A 243 -7.64 -24.07 -3.54
C SER A 243 -8.04 -22.75 -4.17
N VAL A 244 -9.28 -22.30 -3.98
CA VAL A 244 -9.74 -20.99 -4.48
C VAL A 244 -8.97 -19.79 -3.89
N ALA A 245 -8.40 -19.94 -2.69
CA ALA A 245 -7.58 -18.90 -2.09
C ALA A 245 -6.18 -18.82 -2.73
N TYR A 246 -5.73 -19.87 -3.37
CA TYR A 246 -4.39 -19.98 -3.94
C TYR A 246 -4.18 -19.02 -5.12
N ASN A 247 -3.05 -18.34 -5.11
CA ASN A 247 -2.57 -17.52 -6.22
C ASN A 247 -1.66 -18.37 -7.12
N PRO A 248 -1.97 -18.57 -8.41
CA PRO A 248 -1.13 -19.33 -9.34
C PRO A 248 0.16 -18.62 -9.76
N TRP A 249 0.42 -17.38 -9.28
CA TRP A 249 1.60 -16.52 -9.54
C TRP A 249 2.15 -16.62 -10.97
N THR A 250 1.23 -16.50 -11.96
CA THR A 250 1.55 -16.65 -13.39
C THR A 250 2.56 -15.61 -13.89
N ASP A 251 2.64 -14.44 -13.29
CA ASP A 251 3.59 -13.37 -13.64
C ASP A 251 5.06 -13.76 -13.39
N LEU A 252 5.29 -14.57 -12.34
CA LEU A 252 6.63 -15.05 -12.03
C LEU A 252 7.01 -16.23 -12.93
N ARG A 253 6.04 -17.10 -13.20
CA ARG A 253 6.27 -18.33 -13.98
C ARG A 253 6.77 -18.06 -15.39
N ILE A 254 6.52 -16.87 -15.94
CA ILE A 254 7.01 -16.46 -17.26
C ILE A 254 8.45 -15.91 -17.23
N ARG A 255 9.03 -15.67 -16.05
CA ARG A 255 10.43 -15.23 -15.93
C ARG A 255 11.37 -16.39 -16.22
N GLU A 256 12.47 -16.14 -16.94
CA GLU A 256 13.31 -17.20 -17.46
C GLU A 256 13.98 -18.04 -16.37
N ASP A 257 14.43 -17.41 -15.28
CA ASP A 257 15.00 -18.10 -14.11
C ASP A 257 13.95 -18.95 -13.36
N VAL A 258 12.71 -18.48 -13.21
CA VAL A 258 11.61 -19.24 -12.61
C VAL A 258 11.14 -20.35 -13.55
N ASN A 259 11.01 -20.07 -14.85
CA ASN A 259 10.60 -21.04 -15.86
C ASN A 259 11.58 -22.22 -15.95
N ALA A 260 12.88 -21.93 -15.86
CA ALA A 260 13.94 -22.94 -15.90
C ALA A 260 13.84 -23.96 -14.76
N LEU A 261 13.16 -23.65 -13.65
CA LEU A 261 12.91 -24.59 -12.56
C LEU A 261 11.93 -25.71 -12.94
N ASN A 262 11.17 -25.54 -14.01
CA ASN A 262 10.17 -26.50 -14.51
C ASN A 262 9.24 -27.03 -13.41
N LEU A 263 8.74 -26.13 -12.57
CA LEU A 263 7.92 -26.47 -11.41
C LEU A 263 6.58 -27.07 -11.82
N LYS A 264 6.21 -28.17 -11.17
CA LYS A 264 4.89 -28.79 -11.33
C LYS A 264 3.83 -27.96 -10.60
N PHE A 265 2.82 -27.59 -11.34
CA PHE A 265 1.68 -26.82 -10.83
C PHE A 265 0.68 -27.76 -10.10
N PRO A 266 -0.05 -27.26 -9.06
CA PRO A 266 0.07 -25.92 -8.50
C PRO A 266 1.03 -25.81 -7.30
N TRP A 267 1.31 -26.89 -6.59
CA TRP A 267 1.79 -26.87 -5.22
C TRP A 267 3.29 -27.14 -5.06
N GLN A 268 4.04 -27.30 -6.16
CA GLN A 268 5.47 -27.50 -6.05
C GLN A 268 6.17 -26.21 -5.66
N LYS A 269 6.92 -26.27 -4.57
CA LYS A 269 7.64 -25.13 -4.00
C LYS A 269 8.84 -24.73 -4.87
N ILE A 270 9.18 -23.46 -4.85
CA ILE A 270 10.45 -22.96 -5.36
C ILE A 270 11.59 -23.61 -4.53
N PRO A 271 12.69 -24.07 -5.16
CA PRO A 271 13.85 -24.60 -4.44
C PRO A 271 14.41 -23.61 -3.42
N PHE A 272 14.85 -24.12 -2.28
CA PHE A 272 15.29 -23.33 -1.12
C PHE A 272 16.29 -22.22 -1.50
N ASN A 273 17.38 -22.56 -2.19
CA ASN A 273 18.42 -21.59 -2.52
C ASN A 273 17.86 -20.46 -3.40
N PHE A 274 17.06 -20.80 -4.42
CA PHE A 274 16.49 -19.78 -5.28
C PHE A 274 15.41 -18.94 -4.57
N ALA A 275 14.70 -19.50 -3.60
CA ALA A 275 13.80 -18.75 -2.73
C ALA A 275 14.56 -17.69 -1.91
N ILE A 276 15.75 -18.03 -1.39
CA ILE A 276 16.62 -17.07 -0.69
C ILE A 276 17.13 -15.99 -1.64
N ASP A 277 17.51 -16.31 -2.87
CA ASP A 277 17.92 -15.34 -3.87
C ASP A 277 16.82 -14.32 -4.18
N ILE A 278 15.57 -14.78 -4.28
CA ILE A 278 14.41 -13.90 -4.48
C ILE A 278 14.22 -12.99 -3.27
N ILE A 279 14.29 -13.54 -2.04
CA ILE A 279 14.15 -12.78 -0.79
C ILE A 279 15.23 -11.70 -0.71
N GLN A 280 16.49 -12.07 -0.89
CA GLN A 280 17.62 -11.13 -0.91
C GLN A 280 17.40 -10.00 -1.92
N SER A 281 17.06 -10.34 -3.16
CA SER A 281 16.83 -9.37 -4.23
C SER A 281 15.66 -8.43 -3.95
N TYR A 282 14.63 -8.93 -3.28
CA TYR A 282 13.52 -8.08 -2.85
C TYR A 282 13.98 -7.03 -1.83
N TYR A 283 14.70 -7.43 -0.79
CA TYR A 283 15.23 -6.50 0.23
C TYR A 283 16.26 -5.53 -0.35
N ALA A 284 17.09 -5.96 -1.28
CA ALA A 284 18.03 -5.07 -1.98
C ALA A 284 17.28 -4.02 -2.84
N ALA A 285 16.19 -4.42 -3.50
CA ALA A 285 15.33 -3.49 -4.23
C ALA A 285 14.61 -2.50 -3.29
N VAL A 286 14.23 -2.92 -2.07
CA VAL A 286 13.66 -2.04 -1.04
C VAL A 286 14.69 -1.01 -0.58
N THR A 287 15.93 -1.44 -0.30
CA THR A 287 17.02 -0.52 0.09
C THR A 287 17.35 0.47 -1.03
N TYR A 288 17.30 0.02 -2.29
CA TYR A 288 17.45 0.93 -3.44
C TYR A 288 16.37 2.02 -3.45
N ILE A 289 15.11 1.67 -3.20
CA ILE A 289 14.02 2.66 -3.15
C ILE A 289 14.12 3.55 -1.91
N ASP A 290 14.51 3.01 -0.77
CA ASP A 290 14.81 3.82 0.41
C ASP A 290 15.84 4.92 0.09
N HIS A 291 16.88 4.58 -0.66
CA HIS A 291 17.88 5.54 -1.12
C HIS A 291 17.31 6.61 -2.08
N GLN A 292 16.40 6.23 -3.01
CA GLN A 292 15.74 7.21 -3.88
C GLN A 292 14.82 8.15 -3.09
N ILE A 293 14.08 7.61 -2.12
CA ILE A 293 13.24 8.40 -1.21
C ILE A 293 14.08 9.35 -0.37
N GLY A 294 15.21 8.88 0.17
CA GLY A 294 16.15 9.73 0.91
C GLY A 294 16.59 10.96 0.10
N LYS A 295 17.01 10.74 -1.16
CA LYS A 295 17.36 11.83 -2.07
C LYS A 295 16.19 12.78 -2.36
N LEU A 296 14.95 12.25 -2.50
CA LEU A 296 13.76 13.10 -2.71
C LEU A 296 13.49 13.99 -1.48
N LEU A 297 13.65 13.45 -0.27
CA LEU A 297 13.53 14.21 0.98
C LEU A 297 14.64 15.24 1.14
N ASP A 298 15.86 14.94 0.66
CA ASP A 298 16.99 15.90 0.63
C ASP A 298 16.69 17.08 -0.30
N GLU A 299 16.10 16.82 -1.49
CA GLU A 299 15.68 17.90 -2.39
C GLU A 299 14.58 18.76 -1.77
N LEU A 300 13.63 18.17 -1.03
CA LEU A 300 12.60 18.92 -0.31
C LEU A 300 13.23 19.88 0.74
N ARG A 301 14.25 19.40 1.49
CA ARG A 301 15.02 20.22 2.46
C ARG A 301 15.83 21.30 1.76
N LYS A 302 16.53 20.95 0.71
CA LYS A 302 17.37 21.86 -0.10
C LYS A 302 16.60 23.09 -0.60
N TYR A 303 15.33 22.92 -0.94
CA TYR A 303 14.48 24.00 -1.41
C TYR A 303 13.64 24.64 -0.29
N ASN A 304 13.91 24.35 0.99
CA ASN A 304 13.21 24.87 2.17
C ASN A 304 11.68 24.63 2.13
N LEU A 305 11.26 23.46 1.61
CA LEU A 305 9.87 23.07 1.49
C LEU A 305 9.40 22.13 2.62
N GLU A 306 10.32 21.53 3.39
CA GLU A 306 10.01 20.50 4.42
C GLU A 306 9.04 21.04 5.47
N GLU A 307 9.24 22.28 5.96
CA GLU A 307 8.45 22.88 7.04
C GLU A 307 7.01 23.23 6.65
N ASN A 308 6.69 23.24 5.34
CA ASN A 308 5.34 23.51 4.83
C ASN A 308 4.82 22.37 3.93
N THR A 309 5.34 21.17 4.05
CA THR A 309 4.92 20.02 3.25
C THR A 309 4.50 18.86 4.12
N VAL A 310 3.25 18.42 3.98
CA VAL A 310 2.78 17.15 4.54
C VAL A 310 3.29 16.02 3.64
N ILE A 311 3.99 15.05 4.24
CA ILE A 311 4.54 13.91 3.52
C ILE A 311 3.72 12.67 3.86
N ILE A 312 3.18 12.01 2.84
CA ILE A 312 2.49 10.73 2.97
C ILE A 312 3.29 9.69 2.20
N LEU A 313 3.69 8.61 2.87
CA LEU A 313 4.35 7.46 2.25
C LEU A 313 3.48 6.22 2.45
N THR A 314 3.17 5.54 1.35
CA THR A 314 2.41 4.26 1.39
C THR A 314 2.80 3.38 0.20
N SER A 315 2.29 2.15 0.21
CA SER A 315 2.22 1.28 -0.98
C SER A 315 0.82 1.25 -1.56
N ASP A 316 0.69 0.83 -2.79
CA ASP A 316 -0.62 0.70 -3.46
C ASP A 316 -1.40 -0.54 -3.01
N HIS A 317 -0.75 -1.60 -2.70
CA HIS A 317 -1.25 -2.82 -2.08
C HIS A 317 -0.09 -3.53 -1.43
N GLU A 318 -0.40 -4.51 -0.62
CA GLU A 318 0.57 -4.95 0.31
C GLU A 318 1.04 -6.34 0.28
N TYR A 319 1.84 -6.34 1.34
CA TYR A 319 2.86 -7.27 1.69
C TYR A 319 3.29 -7.22 3.19
N ILE A 320 2.66 -7.98 4.16
CA ILE A 320 3.42 -8.49 5.30
C ILE A 320 3.42 -10.00 5.31
N PRO A 321 4.47 -10.52 5.09
CA PRO A 321 5.47 -10.20 4.08
C PRO A 321 4.85 -10.16 2.70
N GLY A 322 4.33 -9.11 2.25
CA GLY A 322 3.65 -8.68 1.13
C GLY A 322 3.81 -9.36 -0.18
N TRP A 323 4.65 -9.17 -1.08
CA TRP A 323 4.97 -10.11 -2.15
C TRP A 323 5.33 -11.42 -1.48
N SER A 324 4.40 -12.40 -1.44
CA SER A 324 4.66 -13.65 -0.72
C SER A 324 6.04 -14.13 -1.07
N LEU A 325 6.95 -13.99 -0.12
CA LEU A 325 8.33 -14.44 -0.28
C LEU A 325 8.39 -15.92 0.12
N GLY A 326 7.33 -16.65 -0.26
CA GLY A 326 7.15 -18.05 0.02
C GLY A 326 6.18 -18.38 1.14
N GLU A 327 5.62 -17.37 1.83
CA GLU A 327 4.54 -17.62 2.78
C GLU A 327 3.37 -18.30 2.08
N HIS A 328 2.76 -19.26 2.73
CA HIS A 328 1.68 -20.09 2.17
C HIS A 328 2.07 -20.83 0.86
N SER A 329 3.36 -21.05 0.60
CA SER A 329 3.88 -21.50 -0.70
C SER A 329 3.50 -20.61 -1.86
N GLU A 330 3.16 -19.37 -1.58
CA GLU A 330 2.80 -18.38 -2.59
C GLU A 330 3.95 -17.41 -2.87
N TRP A 331 3.90 -16.84 -4.06
CA TRP A 331 4.82 -15.82 -4.55
C TRP A 331 4.00 -14.75 -5.27
N ALA A 332 4.45 -13.52 -5.21
CA ALA A 332 3.69 -12.37 -5.67
C ALA A 332 2.43 -12.07 -4.82
N LYS A 333 1.57 -11.23 -5.31
CA LYS A 333 0.32 -10.71 -4.72
C LYS A 333 -0.88 -11.59 -5.12
N TYR A 334 -2.06 -11.03 -5.26
CA TYR A 334 -3.24 -11.68 -5.83
C TYR A 334 -3.98 -12.61 -4.87
N SER A 335 -4.01 -12.28 -3.57
CA SER A 335 -4.73 -13.07 -2.56
C SER A 335 -5.43 -12.19 -1.52
N ASN A 336 -6.24 -12.81 -0.66
CA ASN A 336 -6.89 -12.15 0.48
C ASN A 336 -6.19 -12.43 1.81
N PHE A 337 -5.06 -13.09 1.82
CA PHE A 337 -4.27 -13.25 3.05
C PHE A 337 -3.84 -11.87 3.59
N GLU A 338 -3.71 -11.74 4.90
CA GLU A 338 -3.20 -10.51 5.52
C GLU A 338 -1.90 -10.07 4.87
N VAL A 339 -1.07 -11.04 4.56
CA VAL A 339 0.17 -10.93 3.83
C VAL A 339 0.05 -10.21 2.47
N ALA A 340 -1.11 -10.13 1.83
CA ALA A 340 -1.36 -9.47 0.55
C ALA A 340 -2.15 -8.16 0.64
N LEU A 341 -2.62 -7.77 1.83
CA LEU A 341 -3.57 -6.65 1.98
C LEU A 341 -3.07 -5.51 2.86
N LYS A 342 -2.12 -5.75 3.80
CA LYS A 342 -1.67 -4.77 4.78
C LYS A 342 -0.51 -3.93 4.25
N VAL A 343 -0.55 -2.59 4.23
CA VAL A 343 0.40 -1.63 3.64
C VAL A 343 1.18 -0.82 4.67
N PRO A 344 2.43 -0.39 4.40
CA PRO A 344 3.03 0.68 5.18
C PRO A 344 2.25 1.97 4.93
N LEU A 345 2.03 2.73 5.98
CA LEU A 345 1.44 4.06 5.89
C LEU A 345 2.09 4.96 6.94
N LEU A 346 2.78 5.98 6.46
CA LEU A 346 3.40 7.03 7.26
C LEU A 346 2.82 8.38 6.86
N ILE A 347 2.47 9.22 7.84
CA ILE A 347 2.03 10.58 7.59
C ILE A 347 2.83 11.53 8.48
N SER A 348 3.67 12.36 7.84
CA SER A 348 4.44 13.41 8.50
C SER A 348 3.76 14.76 8.28
N ILE A 349 3.38 15.41 9.37
CA ILE A 349 2.73 16.72 9.35
C ILE A 349 3.66 17.69 10.11
N PRO A 350 4.28 18.68 9.46
CA PRO A 350 5.30 19.52 10.08
C PRO A 350 4.85 20.20 11.38
N THR A 351 3.62 20.73 11.40
CA THR A 351 3.03 21.42 12.57
C THR A 351 2.74 20.49 13.74
N LEU A 352 2.77 19.20 13.52
CA LEU A 352 2.40 18.17 14.47
C LEU A 352 3.60 17.29 14.89
N SER A 353 4.82 17.60 14.46
CA SER A 353 6.04 16.81 14.73
C SER A 353 6.54 16.90 16.18
N ASN A 354 6.08 17.87 16.98
CA ASN A 354 6.47 18.00 18.40
C ASN A 354 5.60 17.08 19.29
N ILE A 355 6.01 15.84 19.43
CA ILE A 355 5.29 14.83 20.19
C ILE A 355 5.66 14.91 21.67
N LYS A 356 4.65 15.04 22.54
CA LYS A 356 4.84 14.87 23.98
C LYS A 356 5.14 13.40 24.28
N ASP A 357 6.11 13.17 25.14
CA ASP A 357 6.50 11.83 25.61
C ASP A 357 5.33 11.23 26.44
N CYS A 358 4.67 10.20 25.91
CA CYS A 358 3.49 9.59 26.55
C CYS A 358 3.86 8.54 27.62
N GLY A 359 5.08 8.56 28.13
CA GLY A 359 5.53 7.83 29.32
C GLY A 359 5.02 6.39 29.52
N VAL A 360 5.53 5.41 28.77
CA VAL A 360 5.42 3.97 29.11
C VAL A 360 6.81 3.37 29.15
N ASP A 361 7.13 2.70 30.28
CA ASP A 361 8.43 2.09 30.51
C ASP A 361 8.57 0.79 29.69
N PHE A 362 9.60 0.68 28.86
CA PHE A 362 10.08 -0.58 28.30
C PHE A 362 11.30 -1.06 29.04
N LYS A 363 11.35 -2.36 29.33
CA LYS A 363 12.54 -3.00 29.89
C LYS A 363 13.47 -3.40 28.73
N LYS A 364 14.64 -2.81 28.67
CA LYS A 364 15.72 -3.22 27.77
C LYS A 364 16.71 -4.05 28.57
N ILE A 365 17.03 -5.25 28.07
CA ILE A 365 18.11 -6.08 28.62
C ILE A 365 19.41 -5.58 27.99
N ASN A 366 20.32 -5.09 28.80
CA ASN A 366 21.67 -4.76 28.36
C ASN A 366 22.47 -6.06 28.32
N GLU A 367 22.67 -6.61 27.13
CA GLU A 367 23.32 -7.92 26.92
C GLU A 367 24.78 -7.95 27.40
N SER A 368 25.45 -6.79 27.53
CA SER A 368 26.83 -6.71 28.02
C SER A 368 26.98 -6.70 29.53
N GLU A 369 25.95 -6.36 30.30
CA GLU A 369 26.01 -6.24 31.77
C GLU A 369 24.95 -7.08 32.53
N GLY A 370 24.06 -7.78 31.81
CA GLY A 370 23.00 -8.59 32.43
C GLY A 370 22.00 -7.78 33.29
N LYS A 371 21.98 -6.45 33.17
CA LYS A 371 21.08 -5.56 33.90
C LYS A 371 19.87 -5.15 33.07
N ILE A 372 18.72 -5.16 33.71
CA ILE A 372 17.47 -4.67 33.12
C ILE A 372 17.44 -3.15 33.37
N GLU A 373 17.65 -2.37 32.33
CA GLU A 373 17.41 -0.92 32.37
C GLU A 373 15.99 -0.61 31.86
N SER A 374 15.24 0.17 32.60
CA SER A 374 13.97 0.73 32.15
C SER A 374 14.26 1.88 31.21
N VAL A 375 14.11 1.65 29.90
CA VAL A 375 14.18 2.72 28.91
C VAL A 375 12.78 3.23 28.64
N ARG A 376 12.50 4.47 29.06
CA ARG A 376 11.30 5.20 28.68
C ARG A 376 11.37 5.56 27.19
N LYS A 377 10.78 4.75 26.34
CA LYS A 377 10.45 5.12 24.96
C LYS A 377 9.12 4.48 24.60
N LYS A 378 8.04 5.23 24.74
CA LYS A 378 6.80 4.93 24.01
C LYS A 378 6.86 5.76 22.72
N ASN A 379 6.89 5.08 21.58
CA ASN A 379 6.64 5.72 20.31
C ASN A 379 5.15 6.08 20.24
N CYS A 380 4.78 7.27 20.71
CA CYS A 380 3.42 7.81 20.58
C CYS A 380 3.05 8.03 19.10
N ASN A 381 3.99 7.81 18.19
CA ASN A 381 3.83 7.92 16.75
C ASN A 381 3.19 6.68 16.11
N GLN A 382 3.03 5.56 16.83
CA GLN A 382 2.45 4.35 16.26
C GLN A 382 0.96 4.24 16.60
N ILE A 383 0.13 4.18 15.56
CA ILE A 383 -1.31 3.94 15.64
C ILE A 383 -1.61 2.49 15.25
N ASN A 384 -2.22 1.76 16.19
CA ASN A 384 -2.62 0.36 16.00
C ASN A 384 -4.10 0.20 15.62
N GLU A 385 -4.79 1.29 15.29
CA GLU A 385 -6.15 1.25 14.80
C GLU A 385 -6.18 0.79 13.35
N LEU A 386 -7.30 0.16 12.95
CA LEU A 386 -7.50 -0.32 11.60
C LEU A 386 -7.81 0.85 10.67
N VAL A 387 -7.01 1.04 9.63
CA VAL A 387 -7.24 2.06 8.60
C VAL A 387 -7.16 1.44 7.21
N GLU A 388 -7.66 2.15 6.22
CA GLU A 388 -7.76 1.69 4.84
C GLU A 388 -7.15 2.73 3.88
N LEU A 389 -6.66 2.32 2.72
CA LEU A 389 -6.13 3.28 1.73
C LEU A 389 -7.17 4.27 1.24
N VAL A 390 -8.46 3.92 1.24
CA VAL A 390 -9.56 4.85 0.94
C VAL A 390 -9.70 5.98 1.96
N ASP A 391 -9.06 5.88 3.14
CA ASP A 391 -9.04 6.90 4.17
C ASP A 391 -8.06 8.05 3.87
N ILE A 392 -7.12 7.84 2.94
CA ILE A 392 -6.09 8.83 2.59
C ILE A 392 -6.72 10.08 1.96
N PHE A 393 -7.66 9.91 1.03
CA PHE A 393 -8.29 11.05 0.37
C PHE A 393 -9.01 11.97 1.35
N PRO A 394 -9.97 11.53 2.19
CA PRO A 394 -10.61 12.41 3.16
C PRO A 394 -9.63 13.02 4.16
N THR A 395 -8.54 12.32 4.53
CA THR A 395 -7.50 12.86 5.41
C THR A 395 -6.75 14.02 4.77
N ILE A 396 -6.31 13.88 3.52
CA ILE A 396 -5.61 14.95 2.80
C ILE A 396 -6.57 16.14 2.53
N ALA A 397 -7.82 15.87 2.19
CA ALA A 397 -8.83 16.91 1.98
C ALA A 397 -9.07 17.72 3.27
N GLU A 398 -9.13 17.09 4.43
CA GLU A 398 -9.25 17.77 5.71
C GLU A 398 -8.00 18.57 6.05
N LEU A 399 -6.79 18.03 5.86
CA LEU A 399 -5.52 18.74 6.03
C LEU A 399 -5.37 19.94 5.07
N ALA A 400 -5.96 19.86 3.89
CA ALA A 400 -6.02 20.95 2.91
C ALA A 400 -7.08 22.02 3.23
N ASN A 401 -7.81 21.85 4.33
CA ASN A 401 -8.97 22.66 4.70
C ASN A 401 -10.09 22.67 3.64
N THR A 402 -10.30 21.51 3.00
CA THR A 402 -11.33 21.25 1.98
C THR A 402 -12.05 19.94 2.25
N PRO A 403 -12.64 19.75 3.47
CA PRO A 403 -13.19 18.46 3.89
C PRO A 403 -14.29 17.96 2.97
N ILE A 404 -14.43 16.64 2.87
CA ILE A 404 -15.42 15.98 2.03
C ILE A 404 -16.29 15.07 2.90
N LYS A 405 -17.58 15.02 2.62
CA LYS A 405 -18.50 14.13 3.32
C LYS A 405 -18.23 12.66 2.99
N THR A 406 -18.55 11.79 3.93
CA THR A 406 -18.56 10.34 3.69
C THR A 406 -19.83 9.95 2.95
N CYS A 407 -19.76 8.97 2.02
CA CYS A 407 -20.92 8.42 1.31
C CYS A 407 -21.73 7.49 2.22
N ILE A 408 -22.61 8.03 3.05
CA ILE A 408 -23.36 7.26 4.06
C ILE A 408 -24.61 6.63 3.47
N ASP A 409 -25.37 7.38 2.70
CA ASP A 409 -26.66 6.96 2.13
C ASP A 409 -26.51 6.34 0.74
N SER A 410 -27.51 5.55 0.30
CA SER A 410 -27.54 4.96 -1.04
C SER A 410 -27.52 6.02 -2.14
N ASP A 411 -28.16 7.17 -1.92
CA ASP A 411 -28.21 8.28 -2.87
C ASP A 411 -26.84 8.98 -3.02
N ASP A 412 -25.96 8.82 -2.03
CA ASP A 412 -24.57 9.31 -2.11
C ASP A 412 -23.70 8.44 -3.05
N GLU A 413 -24.11 7.21 -3.42
CA GLU A 413 -23.33 6.37 -4.33
C GLU A 413 -23.20 7.00 -5.72
N GLU A 414 -24.23 7.73 -6.17
CA GLU A 414 -24.22 8.47 -7.44
C GLU A 414 -23.53 9.83 -7.33
N SER A 415 -23.24 10.30 -6.10
CA SER A 415 -22.54 11.56 -5.89
C SER A 415 -21.11 11.50 -6.41
N ASN A 416 -20.74 12.43 -7.28
CA ASN A 416 -19.38 12.54 -7.80
C ASN A 416 -18.36 12.92 -6.73
N LEU A 417 -18.78 13.51 -5.61
CA LEU A 417 -17.91 14.03 -4.55
C LEU A 417 -18.39 13.60 -3.16
N CYS A 418 -18.10 12.38 -2.78
CA CYS A 418 -18.10 11.88 -1.40
C CYS A 418 -17.03 10.80 -1.27
N THR A 419 -16.70 10.35 -0.07
CA THR A 419 -15.68 9.33 0.17
C THR A 419 -16.23 8.10 0.87
N GLU A 420 -15.76 6.92 0.52
CA GLU A 420 -16.06 5.64 1.22
C GLU A 420 -15.00 5.35 2.30
N GLY A 421 -14.04 6.24 2.46
CA GLY A 421 -13.09 6.30 3.56
C GLY A 421 -13.54 7.28 4.64
N TYR A 422 -12.78 7.32 5.72
CA TYR A 422 -12.97 8.22 6.86
C TYR A 422 -11.64 8.89 7.22
N SER A 423 -11.63 10.20 7.49
CA SER A 423 -10.39 10.92 7.78
C SER A 423 -9.67 10.36 8.99
N MET A 424 -8.36 10.14 8.84
CA MET A 424 -7.48 9.68 9.90
C MET A 424 -6.96 10.81 10.80
N LEU A 425 -7.28 12.07 10.48
CA LEU A 425 -6.78 13.22 11.25
C LEU A 425 -7.17 13.14 12.73
N PRO A 426 -8.41 12.77 13.12
CA PRO A 426 -8.75 12.60 14.54
C PRO A 426 -7.89 11.54 15.25
N LEU A 427 -7.49 10.45 14.57
CA LEU A 427 -6.56 9.46 15.15
C LEU A 427 -5.17 10.04 15.36
N ILE A 428 -4.68 10.82 14.39
CA ILE A 428 -3.37 11.47 14.46
C ILE A 428 -3.35 12.46 15.62
N GLU A 429 -4.39 13.26 15.80
CA GLU A 429 -4.52 14.20 16.91
C GLU A 429 -4.63 13.50 18.27
N ALA A 430 -5.50 12.49 18.38
CA ALA A 430 -5.67 11.72 19.60
C ALA A 430 -4.40 10.94 20.02
N SER A 431 -3.58 10.51 19.06
CA SER A 431 -2.32 9.85 19.36
C SER A 431 -1.34 10.74 20.12
N LYS A 432 -1.44 12.06 19.97
CA LYS A 432 -0.60 13.05 20.65
C LYS A 432 -1.04 13.38 22.06
N THR A 433 -2.34 13.28 22.31
CA THR A 433 -2.94 13.48 23.66
C THR A 433 -3.07 12.18 24.42
N CYS A 434 -2.71 11.03 23.80
CA CYS A 434 -2.91 9.67 24.32
C CYS A 434 -4.40 9.35 24.59
N GLU A 435 -5.32 10.03 23.94
CA GLU A 435 -6.76 9.79 24.04
C GLU A 435 -7.18 8.53 23.27
N LYS A 436 -8.17 7.83 23.81
CA LYS A 436 -8.79 6.70 23.12
C LYS A 436 -9.99 7.19 22.32
N LEU A 437 -9.94 7.01 21.01
CA LEU A 437 -11.08 7.28 20.15
C LEU A 437 -11.89 6.01 19.88
N ASN A 438 -13.21 6.21 19.72
CA ASN A 438 -14.04 5.20 19.06
C ASN A 438 -13.67 5.25 17.55
N TRP A 439 -13.26 4.13 17.00
CA TRP A 439 -12.76 4.04 15.63
C TRP A 439 -13.37 2.84 14.90
N LYS A 440 -13.07 2.70 13.62
CA LYS A 440 -13.51 1.59 12.76
C LYS A 440 -13.33 0.25 13.47
N LYS A 441 -14.37 -0.57 13.46
CA LYS A 441 -14.36 -1.92 14.05
C LYS A 441 -13.83 -2.97 13.10
N ALA A 442 -13.83 -2.67 11.79
CA ALA A 442 -13.40 -3.57 10.74
C ALA A 442 -12.98 -2.80 9.49
N VAL A 443 -12.14 -3.44 8.68
CA VAL A 443 -11.74 -3.02 7.33
C VAL A 443 -12.08 -4.10 6.34
N PHE A 444 -12.20 -3.73 5.03
CA PHE A 444 -12.77 -4.61 4.01
C PHE A 444 -11.88 -4.65 2.78
N SER A 445 -11.66 -5.86 2.28
CA SER A 445 -10.89 -6.11 1.07
C SER A 445 -11.57 -7.19 0.23
N GLN A 446 -11.17 -7.32 -1.03
CA GLN A 446 -11.71 -8.32 -1.94
C GLN A 446 -10.67 -8.81 -2.94
N TYR A 447 -10.89 -10.01 -3.50
CA TYR A 447 -10.08 -10.50 -4.62
C TYR A 447 -10.87 -11.43 -5.55
N PRO A 448 -10.79 -11.25 -6.89
CA PRO A 448 -11.49 -12.07 -7.86
C PRO A 448 -10.77 -13.38 -8.19
N ARG A 449 -11.55 -14.39 -8.61
CA ARG A 449 -11.05 -15.65 -9.15
C ARG A 449 -11.86 -16.10 -10.37
N PRO A 450 -11.22 -16.76 -11.35
CA PRO A 450 -11.95 -17.31 -12.52
C PRO A 450 -12.65 -18.62 -12.19
N GLY A 451 -12.25 -19.34 -11.14
CA GLY A 451 -12.80 -20.64 -10.75
C GLY A 451 -12.29 -21.09 -9.38
N LEU A 452 -12.71 -22.28 -8.95
CA LEU A 452 -12.32 -22.86 -7.66
C LEU A 452 -10.88 -23.34 -7.64
N GLU A 453 -10.41 -23.85 -8.77
CA GLU A 453 -9.07 -24.41 -8.89
C GLU A 453 -8.12 -23.43 -9.58
N PRO A 454 -6.88 -23.34 -9.11
CA PRO A 454 -5.87 -22.54 -9.78
C PRO A 454 -5.54 -23.12 -11.16
N SER A 455 -5.09 -22.30 -12.08
CA SER A 455 -4.87 -22.65 -13.47
C SER A 455 -3.54 -22.11 -14.01
N PHE A 456 -2.94 -22.81 -14.96
CA PHE A 456 -1.79 -22.30 -15.73
C PHE A 456 -2.17 -21.25 -16.78
N LYS A 457 -3.46 -21.04 -17.00
CA LYS A 457 -3.91 -20.06 -17.98
C LYS A 457 -3.27 -18.69 -17.66
N PRO A 458 -2.63 -18.03 -18.63
CA PRO A 458 -2.05 -16.71 -18.44
C PRO A 458 -3.08 -15.74 -17.86
N ASN A 459 -2.66 -14.95 -16.86
CA ASN A 459 -3.50 -14.01 -16.11
C ASN A 459 -4.66 -14.64 -15.30
N SER A 460 -4.64 -15.94 -15.02
CA SER A 460 -5.65 -16.55 -14.14
C SER A 460 -5.56 -16.08 -12.69
N ASP A 461 -4.43 -15.52 -12.27
CA ASP A 461 -4.23 -14.81 -11.01
C ASP A 461 -4.91 -13.44 -10.95
N LYS A 462 -5.11 -12.79 -12.10
CA LYS A 462 -5.78 -11.49 -12.28
C LYS A 462 -6.79 -11.55 -13.45
N PRO A 463 -7.89 -12.28 -13.27
CA PRO A 463 -8.85 -12.55 -14.35
C PRO A 463 -9.47 -11.23 -14.85
N ARG A 464 -9.73 -11.17 -16.16
CA ARG A 464 -10.52 -10.08 -16.75
C ARG A 464 -11.95 -10.13 -16.21
N LEU A 465 -12.63 -9.00 -16.20
CA LEU A 465 -13.97 -8.86 -15.65
C LEU A 465 -14.92 -9.99 -16.08
N LYS A 466 -14.98 -10.30 -17.38
CA LYS A 466 -15.83 -11.38 -17.94
C LYS A 466 -15.45 -12.80 -17.49
N GLU A 467 -14.26 -12.98 -16.95
CA GLU A 467 -13.75 -14.28 -16.48
C GLU A 467 -13.93 -14.45 -14.97
N ILE A 468 -14.39 -13.40 -14.25
CA ILE A 468 -14.62 -13.45 -12.81
C ILE A 468 -15.90 -14.21 -12.53
N ASN A 469 -15.75 -15.39 -11.91
CA ASN A 469 -16.87 -16.23 -11.49
C ASN A 469 -17.01 -16.31 -9.96
N ILE A 470 -15.95 -15.96 -9.24
CA ILE A 470 -15.89 -16.00 -7.78
C ILE A 470 -15.23 -14.72 -7.29
N MET A 471 -15.76 -14.16 -6.19
CA MET A 471 -15.15 -13.05 -5.47
C MET A 471 -14.94 -13.45 -4.01
N GLY A 472 -13.72 -13.30 -3.53
CA GLY A 472 -13.42 -13.44 -2.10
C GLY A 472 -13.61 -12.09 -1.42
N TYR A 473 -14.62 -11.97 -0.56
CA TYR A 473 -14.83 -10.79 0.27
C TYR A 473 -14.28 -11.03 1.67
N THR A 474 -13.46 -10.11 2.13
CA THR A 474 -12.74 -10.21 3.40
C THR A 474 -13.16 -9.11 4.35
N VAL A 475 -13.37 -9.47 5.61
CA VAL A 475 -13.47 -8.53 6.74
C VAL A 475 -12.36 -8.81 7.74
N ARG A 476 -11.62 -7.75 8.12
CA ARG A 476 -10.55 -7.78 9.12
C ARG A 476 -10.95 -6.92 10.32
N THR A 477 -11.04 -7.53 11.49
CA THR A 477 -11.20 -6.85 12.79
C THR A 477 -9.86 -6.84 13.51
N LYS A 478 -9.70 -6.17 14.66
CA LYS A 478 -8.43 -6.18 15.41
C LYS A 478 -7.89 -7.59 15.72
N ARG A 479 -8.78 -8.59 15.84
CA ARG A 479 -8.39 -9.96 16.20
C ARG A 479 -8.56 -10.96 15.08
N PHE A 480 -9.62 -10.85 14.28
CA PHE A 480 -10.01 -11.90 13.35
C PHE A 480 -9.98 -11.39 11.89
N ARG A 481 -9.54 -12.25 10.99
CA ARG A 481 -9.84 -12.13 9.56
C ARG A 481 -10.83 -13.23 9.15
N TYR A 482 -11.85 -12.85 8.40
CA TYR A 482 -12.81 -13.78 7.80
C TYR A 482 -12.99 -13.45 6.34
N THR A 483 -12.87 -14.46 5.47
CA THR A 483 -13.09 -14.35 4.03
C THR A 483 -14.19 -15.31 3.61
N ALA A 484 -15.13 -14.81 2.82
CA ALA A 484 -16.15 -15.62 2.14
C ALA A 484 -15.89 -15.58 0.63
N TRP A 485 -15.61 -16.72 0.04
CA TRP A 485 -15.50 -16.91 -1.40
C TRP A 485 -16.89 -17.19 -1.95
N ILE A 486 -17.38 -16.30 -2.84
CA ILE A 486 -18.79 -16.25 -3.24
C ILE A 486 -18.87 -16.25 -4.75
N SER A 487 -19.84 -16.98 -5.33
CA SER A 487 -20.12 -16.87 -6.75
C SER A 487 -20.42 -15.42 -7.12
N PHE A 488 -19.84 -14.95 -8.20
CA PHE A 488 -19.93 -13.57 -8.67
C PHE A 488 -20.54 -13.51 -10.06
N SER A 489 -21.47 -12.58 -10.28
CA SER A 489 -22.04 -12.28 -11.59
C SER A 489 -21.30 -11.12 -12.23
N SER A 490 -20.38 -11.42 -13.15
CA SER A 490 -19.61 -10.39 -13.89
C SER A 490 -20.51 -9.50 -14.76
N ASN A 491 -21.65 -9.98 -15.24
CA ASN A 491 -22.60 -9.19 -16.03
C ASN A 491 -23.30 -8.11 -15.21
N ASN A 492 -23.60 -8.40 -13.94
CA ASN A 492 -24.34 -7.52 -13.05
C ASN A 492 -23.44 -6.85 -11.99
N PHE A 493 -22.15 -7.18 -11.94
CA PHE A 493 -21.19 -6.72 -10.95
C PHE A 493 -21.63 -6.99 -9.50
N LYS A 494 -22.26 -8.16 -9.25
CA LYS A 494 -22.87 -8.45 -7.95
C LYS A 494 -22.47 -9.83 -7.41
N PRO A 495 -22.17 -9.93 -6.11
CA PRO A 495 -21.99 -11.20 -5.43
C PRO A 495 -23.33 -11.94 -5.27
N ILE A 496 -23.29 -13.25 -5.40
CA ILE A 496 -24.44 -14.12 -5.17
C ILE A 496 -24.32 -14.72 -3.76
N TRP A 497 -24.65 -13.95 -2.73
CA TRP A 497 -24.44 -14.29 -1.32
C TRP A 497 -25.03 -15.62 -0.85
N LYS A 498 -26.01 -16.16 -1.57
CA LYS A 498 -26.57 -17.50 -1.33
C LYS A 498 -25.65 -18.63 -1.79
N LYS A 499 -24.61 -18.35 -2.61
CA LYS A 499 -23.68 -19.32 -3.18
C LYS A 499 -22.27 -19.11 -2.66
N ILE A 500 -22.02 -19.44 -1.39
CA ILE A 500 -20.68 -19.45 -0.80
C ILE A 500 -20.00 -20.76 -1.20
N VAL A 501 -18.82 -20.67 -1.82
CA VAL A 501 -18.05 -21.83 -2.31
C VAL A 501 -16.94 -22.24 -1.35
N ALA A 502 -16.38 -21.29 -0.58
CA ALA A 502 -15.42 -21.55 0.47
C ALA A 502 -15.43 -20.44 1.53
N GLU A 503 -14.90 -20.72 2.70
CA GLU A 503 -14.79 -19.74 3.80
C GLU A 503 -13.45 -19.91 4.50
N GLU A 504 -12.89 -18.82 5.01
CA GLU A 504 -11.67 -18.80 5.82
C GLU A 504 -11.90 -18.00 7.10
N LEU A 505 -11.27 -18.43 8.19
CA LEU A 505 -11.25 -17.73 9.47
C LEU A 505 -9.91 -17.93 10.16
N TYR A 506 -9.29 -16.81 10.58
CA TYR A 506 -8.03 -16.81 11.31
C TYR A 506 -8.14 -15.94 12.56
N ASP A 507 -7.56 -16.40 13.66
CA ASP A 507 -7.44 -15.66 14.93
C ASP A 507 -6.02 -15.14 15.09
N HIS A 508 -5.80 -13.87 14.79
CA HIS A 508 -4.49 -13.24 14.81
C HIS A 508 -3.83 -13.15 16.19
N THR A 509 -4.55 -13.45 17.28
CA THR A 509 -3.92 -13.58 18.60
C THR A 509 -3.18 -14.89 18.79
N THR A 510 -3.55 -15.94 18.05
CA THR A 510 -2.97 -17.28 18.16
C THR A 510 -2.30 -17.75 16.85
N ASP A 511 -2.70 -17.21 15.72
CA ASP A 511 -2.20 -17.54 14.38
C ASP A 511 -2.08 -16.28 13.51
N PRO A 512 -1.16 -15.36 13.86
CA PRO A 512 -0.97 -14.12 13.08
C PRO A 512 -0.44 -14.36 11.67
N LYS A 513 0.13 -15.56 11.40
CA LYS A 513 0.64 -15.97 10.09
C LYS A 513 -0.38 -16.74 9.25
N GLU A 514 -1.62 -16.86 9.70
CA GLU A 514 -2.74 -17.50 8.98
C GLU A 514 -2.44 -18.92 8.48
N THR A 515 -1.77 -19.72 9.30
CA THR A 515 -1.28 -21.04 8.95
C THR A 515 -2.36 -22.13 8.96
N VAL A 516 -3.47 -21.89 9.72
CA VAL A 516 -4.56 -22.87 9.87
C VAL A 516 -5.90 -22.18 9.70
N ASN A 517 -6.65 -22.54 8.67
CA ASN A 517 -8.03 -22.10 8.53
C ASN A 517 -8.93 -22.74 9.60
N GLN A 518 -9.44 -21.92 10.51
CA GLN A 518 -10.19 -22.33 11.68
C GLN A 518 -11.72 -22.28 11.49
N VAL A 519 -12.18 -22.01 10.26
CA VAL A 519 -13.60 -21.77 9.95
C VAL A 519 -14.53 -22.94 10.32
N LYS A 520 -14.01 -24.16 10.31
CA LYS A 520 -14.77 -25.39 10.64
C LYS A 520 -14.72 -25.76 12.14
N PHE A 521 -13.89 -25.09 12.96
CA PHE A 521 -13.76 -25.43 14.38
C PHE A 521 -14.98 -24.96 15.16
N SER A 522 -15.62 -25.85 15.91
CA SER A 522 -16.85 -25.58 16.66
C SER A 522 -16.74 -24.38 17.61
N LYS A 523 -15.57 -24.21 18.25
CA LYS A 523 -15.29 -23.06 19.15
C LYS A 523 -15.44 -21.70 18.46
N PHE A 524 -15.31 -21.62 17.15
CA PHE A 524 -15.42 -20.38 16.37
C PHE A 524 -16.77 -20.17 15.69
N HIS A 525 -17.74 -21.06 15.84
CA HIS A 525 -19.06 -20.95 15.20
C HIS A 525 -19.78 -19.62 15.47
N LYS A 526 -19.79 -19.17 16.71
CA LYS A 526 -20.40 -17.87 17.09
C LYS A 526 -19.63 -16.68 16.48
N ILE A 527 -18.29 -16.74 16.47
CA ILE A 527 -17.42 -15.72 15.90
C ILE A 527 -17.63 -15.63 14.40
N LYS A 528 -17.58 -16.76 13.69
CA LYS A 528 -17.87 -16.85 12.25
C LYS A 528 -19.22 -16.18 11.91
N LYS A 529 -20.29 -16.52 12.62
CA LYS A 529 -21.62 -15.92 12.41
C LYS A 529 -21.60 -14.40 12.61
N LYS A 530 -20.87 -13.89 13.61
CA LYS A 530 -20.70 -12.46 13.86
C LYS A 530 -19.94 -11.77 12.74
N LEU A 531 -18.78 -12.33 12.31
CA LEU A 531 -17.95 -11.76 11.24
C LEU A 531 -18.68 -11.76 9.91
N LYS A 532 -19.40 -12.84 9.58
CA LYS A 532 -20.25 -12.90 8.39
C LYS A 532 -21.33 -11.81 8.42
N LYS A 533 -21.93 -11.54 9.58
CA LYS A 533 -22.91 -10.44 9.72
C LYS A 533 -22.26 -9.08 9.46
N ILE A 534 -21.05 -8.84 9.96
CA ILE A 534 -20.29 -7.60 9.71
C ILE A 534 -19.98 -7.48 8.22
N LEU A 535 -19.50 -8.56 7.60
CA LEU A 535 -19.18 -8.58 6.16
C LEU A 535 -20.39 -8.24 5.30
N LEU A 536 -21.56 -8.83 5.62
CA LEU A 536 -22.82 -8.56 4.91
C LEU A 536 -23.36 -7.16 5.14
N ALA A 537 -23.17 -6.59 6.33
CA ALA A 537 -23.56 -5.21 6.64
C ALA A 537 -22.70 -4.18 5.92
N GLY A 538 -21.47 -4.57 5.53
CA GLY A 538 -20.54 -3.77 4.76
C GLY A 538 -19.84 -2.68 5.55
N TRP A 539 -19.02 -1.92 4.85
CA TRP A 539 -18.11 -0.94 5.43
C TRP A 539 -18.81 0.24 6.14
N ARG A 540 -19.99 0.65 5.65
CA ARG A 540 -20.77 1.76 6.25
C ARG A 540 -21.12 1.51 7.71
N GLN A 541 -21.42 0.26 8.07
CA GLN A 541 -21.75 -0.13 9.45
C GLN A 541 -20.52 -0.35 10.34
N ALA A 542 -19.33 -0.28 9.76
CA ALA A 542 -18.07 -0.41 10.48
C ALA A 542 -17.39 0.94 10.75
N LEU A 543 -17.91 2.04 10.20
CA LEU A 543 -17.43 3.40 10.45
C LEU A 543 -17.52 3.79 11.95
N PRO A 544 -16.71 4.78 12.39
CA PRO A 544 -16.73 5.28 13.77
C PRO A 544 -18.09 5.72 14.27
#